data_78d4165f7ed8f5a33a21255edcb4ebfd
#
_entry.id   78d4165f7ed8f5a33a21255edcb4ebfd
#
_cell.length_a   1.000
_cell.length_b   1.000
_cell.length_c   1.000
_cell.angle_alpha   90.00
_cell.angle_beta   90.00
_cell.angle_gamma   90.00
#
_symmetry.space_group_name_H-M   'P 1'
#
loop_
_entity.id
_entity.type
_entity.pdbx_description
1 polymer ?
#
loop_
_entity_poly.entity_id
_entity_poly.type
_entity_poly.pdbx_seq_one_letter_code
_entity_poly.pdbx_strand_id
1 'polypeptide(L)'
;VMRALRFGATVIIMRKFEAETALSLIQKYKVTHSQWVPTMFIRMLGLGDEIKSRYDQSSLKCVIHAAAPCPIEVKLEMIKWWGEIIWEYYGASEGNGLTVINSKEWLRHRGSVGKAKIGKVHICGDDGEELPRGETGLIYFSDSPKFEYHNDPQKTKESRNQYGWSTLG
;
A
#
# COMPACT_ATOMS: atom_id res chain seq x y z
N VAL A 1 -4.21 -12.79 1.05
CA VAL A 1 -4.99 -13.99 1.40
C VAL A 1 -4.20 -14.90 2.33
N MET A 2 -3.04 -15.46 1.91
CA MET A 2 -2.28 -16.46 2.69
C MET A 2 -1.92 -16.03 4.11
N ARG A 3 -1.51 -14.77 4.31
CA ARG A 3 -1.22 -14.25 5.66
C ARG A 3 -2.44 -14.29 6.58
N ALA A 4 -3.60 -13.88 6.09
CA ALA A 4 -4.84 -13.89 6.87
C ALA A 4 -5.23 -15.32 7.29
N LEU A 5 -5.15 -16.28 6.35
CA LEU A 5 -5.40 -17.69 6.64
C LEU A 5 -4.43 -18.28 7.66
N ARG A 6 -3.13 -17.90 7.59
CA ARG A 6 -2.12 -18.34 8.57
C ARG A 6 -2.47 -17.91 10.00
N PHE A 7 -3.16 -16.79 10.18
CA PHE A 7 -3.61 -16.29 11.48
C PHE A 7 -5.04 -16.74 11.83
N GLY A 8 -5.62 -17.71 11.09
CA GLY A 8 -6.96 -18.24 11.35
C GLY A 8 -8.09 -17.28 11.00
N ALA A 9 -7.82 -16.23 10.20
CA ALA A 9 -8.85 -15.29 9.82
C ALA A 9 -9.72 -15.82 8.67
N THR A 10 -11.00 -15.48 8.69
CA THR A 10 -11.89 -15.70 7.54
C THR A 10 -11.57 -14.69 6.44
N VAL A 11 -11.48 -15.17 5.20
CA VAL A 11 -11.19 -14.33 4.05
C VAL A 11 -12.39 -14.29 3.11
N ILE A 12 -12.86 -13.08 2.80
CA ILE A 12 -13.92 -12.81 1.85
C ILE A 12 -13.28 -12.37 0.53
N ILE A 13 -13.48 -13.14 -0.53
CA ILE A 13 -12.89 -12.87 -1.84
C ILE A 13 -13.98 -12.52 -2.84
N MET A 14 -13.83 -11.40 -3.54
CA MET A 14 -14.66 -11.02 -4.68
C MET A 14 -14.03 -11.54 -5.97
N ARG A 15 -14.82 -12.17 -6.85
CA ARG A 15 -14.32 -12.59 -8.18
C ARG A 15 -13.94 -11.41 -9.07
N LYS A 16 -14.69 -10.32 -8.96
CA LYS A 16 -14.47 -9.06 -9.66
C LYS A 16 -14.82 -7.93 -8.70
N PHE A 17 -14.00 -6.88 -8.70
CA PHE A 17 -14.29 -5.72 -7.86
C PHE A 17 -15.52 -4.97 -8.41
N GLU A 18 -16.48 -4.75 -7.53
CA GLU A 18 -17.64 -3.92 -7.73
C GLU A 18 -17.89 -3.14 -6.44
N ALA A 19 -17.98 -1.80 -6.57
CA ALA A 19 -17.91 -0.91 -5.41
C ALA A 19 -19.07 -1.11 -4.43
N GLU A 20 -20.30 -1.17 -4.90
CA GLU A 20 -21.48 -1.39 -4.05
C GLU A 20 -21.47 -2.77 -3.42
N THR A 21 -21.13 -3.81 -4.17
CA THR A 21 -20.96 -5.18 -3.66
C THR A 21 -19.90 -5.23 -2.54
N ALA A 22 -18.79 -4.48 -2.67
CA ALA A 22 -17.78 -4.40 -1.62
C ALA A 22 -18.37 -3.87 -0.30
N LEU A 23 -19.17 -2.79 -0.35
CA LEU A 23 -19.83 -2.23 0.83
C LEU A 23 -20.83 -3.22 1.45
N SER A 24 -21.61 -3.91 0.63
CA SER A 24 -22.57 -4.92 1.10
C SER A 24 -21.87 -6.09 1.79
N LEU A 25 -20.73 -6.54 1.26
CA LEU A 25 -19.95 -7.63 1.88
C LEU A 25 -19.31 -7.19 3.22
N ILE A 26 -18.84 -5.94 3.32
CA ILE A 26 -18.34 -5.39 4.59
C ILE A 26 -19.43 -5.47 5.64
N GLN A 27 -20.62 -4.99 5.37
CA GLN A 27 -21.76 -5.05 6.28
C GLN A 27 -22.16 -6.49 6.59
N LYS A 28 -22.37 -7.31 5.56
CA LYS A 28 -22.87 -8.69 5.69
C LYS A 28 -21.99 -9.56 6.57
N TYR A 29 -20.68 -9.48 6.36
CA TYR A 29 -19.70 -10.33 7.06
C TYR A 29 -19.01 -9.63 8.22
N LYS A 30 -19.40 -8.38 8.55
CA LYS A 30 -18.78 -7.56 9.60
C LYS A 30 -17.25 -7.52 9.43
N VAL A 31 -16.81 -7.22 8.20
CA VAL A 31 -15.39 -7.21 7.84
C VAL A 31 -14.64 -6.21 8.71
N THR A 32 -13.57 -6.65 9.35
CA THR A 32 -12.74 -5.80 10.23
C THR A 32 -11.50 -5.25 9.55
N HIS A 33 -10.94 -5.99 8.58
CA HIS A 33 -9.71 -5.64 7.86
C HIS A 33 -9.94 -5.80 6.36
N SER A 34 -9.50 -4.82 5.59
CA SER A 34 -9.65 -4.86 4.13
C SER A 34 -8.40 -4.32 3.44
N GLN A 35 -8.15 -4.80 2.22
CA GLN A 35 -7.05 -4.31 1.38
C GLN A 35 -7.57 -3.91 0.01
N TRP A 36 -7.14 -2.74 -0.45
CA TRP A 36 -7.60 -2.11 -1.68
C TRP A 36 -6.43 -1.55 -2.49
N VAL A 37 -6.72 -1.14 -3.71
CA VAL A 37 -5.85 -0.29 -4.52
C VAL A 37 -6.54 1.07 -4.75
N PRO A 38 -5.82 2.16 -5.04
CA PRO A 38 -6.40 3.50 -5.16
C PRO A 38 -7.56 3.62 -6.15
N THR A 39 -7.53 2.88 -7.25
CA THR A 39 -8.64 2.85 -8.23
C THR A 39 -9.94 2.28 -7.64
N MET A 40 -9.84 1.38 -6.65
CA MET A 40 -11.03 0.87 -5.93
C MET A 40 -11.61 1.94 -5.02
N PHE A 41 -10.77 2.74 -4.35
CA PHE A 41 -11.22 3.89 -3.58
C PHE A 41 -11.97 4.89 -4.45
N ILE A 42 -11.41 5.26 -5.62
CA ILE A 42 -12.06 6.17 -6.58
C ILE A 42 -13.45 5.65 -6.95
N ARG A 43 -13.58 4.34 -7.25
CA ARG A 43 -14.88 3.75 -7.60
C ARG A 43 -15.86 3.74 -6.44
N MET A 44 -15.40 3.50 -5.20
CA MET A 44 -16.26 3.55 -4.01
C MET A 44 -16.70 4.99 -3.70
N LEU A 45 -15.81 5.97 -3.82
CA LEU A 45 -16.14 7.39 -3.65
C LEU A 45 -17.10 7.88 -4.74
N GLY A 46 -17.00 7.32 -5.95
CA GLY A 46 -17.91 7.62 -7.07
C GLY A 46 -19.34 7.10 -6.90
N LEU A 47 -19.62 6.28 -5.88
CA LEU A 47 -20.99 5.94 -5.50
C LEU A 47 -21.68 7.17 -4.91
N GLY A 48 -22.94 7.40 -5.27
CA GLY A 48 -23.74 8.45 -4.67
C GLY A 48 -23.89 8.29 -3.15
N ASP A 49 -24.09 9.40 -2.44
CA ASP A 49 -24.20 9.38 -0.97
C ASP A 49 -25.36 8.51 -0.49
N GLU A 50 -26.44 8.44 -1.25
CA GLU A 50 -27.57 7.54 -1.00
C GLU A 50 -27.12 6.07 -0.97
N ILE A 51 -26.27 5.64 -1.90
CA ILE A 51 -25.76 4.25 -1.92
C ILE A 51 -24.77 4.02 -0.78
N LYS A 52 -23.84 4.96 -0.57
CA LYS A 52 -22.84 4.87 0.51
C LYS A 52 -23.49 4.74 1.89
N SER A 53 -24.58 5.47 2.13
CA SER A 53 -25.31 5.46 3.41
C SER A 53 -26.18 4.22 3.66
N ARG A 54 -26.47 3.42 2.63
CA ARG A 54 -27.23 2.17 2.78
C ARG A 54 -26.48 1.08 3.55
N TYR A 55 -25.17 1.16 3.59
CA TYR A 55 -24.31 0.09 4.10
C TYR A 55 -23.55 0.52 5.35
N ASP A 56 -23.60 -0.29 6.39
CA ASP A 56 -22.87 -0.10 7.63
C ASP A 56 -21.43 -0.59 7.49
N GLN A 57 -20.44 0.31 7.55
CA GLN A 57 -19.01 0.01 7.53
C GLN A 57 -18.37 0.12 8.93
N SER A 58 -19.12 0.30 9.99
CA SER A 58 -18.62 0.51 11.37
C SER A 58 -17.78 -0.64 11.92
N SER A 59 -17.88 -1.82 11.31
CA SER A 59 -17.04 -2.97 11.66
C SER A 59 -15.58 -2.84 11.24
N LEU A 60 -15.24 -1.96 10.27
CA LEU A 60 -13.88 -1.76 9.81
C LEU A 60 -12.99 -1.20 10.91
N LYS A 61 -11.84 -1.85 11.12
CA LYS A 61 -10.81 -1.44 12.09
C LYS A 61 -9.49 -1.07 11.42
N CYS A 62 -9.21 -1.66 10.27
CA CYS A 62 -7.99 -1.42 9.53
C CYS A 62 -8.25 -1.58 8.03
N VAL A 63 -7.92 -0.56 7.29
CA VAL A 63 -8.02 -0.52 5.84
C VAL A 63 -6.64 -0.27 5.27
N ILE A 64 -6.18 -1.14 4.39
CA ILE A 64 -4.84 -1.03 3.80
C ILE A 64 -4.98 -0.72 2.32
N HIS A 65 -4.17 0.20 1.81
CA HIS A 65 -3.99 0.34 0.37
C HIS A 65 -2.51 0.37 -0.01
N ALA A 66 -2.22 -0.02 -1.24
CA ALA A 66 -0.89 -0.09 -1.82
C ALA A 66 -0.95 -0.28 -3.33
N ALA A 67 0.17 -0.64 -3.93
CA ALA A 67 0.36 -1.05 -5.32
C ALA A 67 0.30 0.08 -6.37
N ALA A 68 -0.08 1.28 -5.98
CA ALA A 68 -0.02 2.48 -6.83
C ALA A 68 -0.04 3.74 -5.97
N PRO A 69 0.46 4.88 -6.45
CA PRO A 69 0.30 6.16 -5.78
C PRO A 69 -1.20 6.49 -5.61
N CYS A 70 -1.58 6.90 -4.40
CA CYS A 70 -2.95 7.31 -4.10
C CYS A 70 -3.05 8.84 -4.21
N PRO A 71 -3.92 9.40 -5.08
CA PRO A 71 -4.14 10.85 -5.12
C PRO A 71 -4.52 11.38 -3.75
N ILE A 72 -3.96 12.54 -3.38
CA ILE A 72 -4.14 13.14 -2.05
C ILE A 72 -5.63 13.32 -1.74
N GLU A 73 -6.40 13.87 -2.67
CA GLU A 73 -7.83 14.12 -2.50
C GLU A 73 -8.63 12.83 -2.27
N VAL A 74 -8.29 11.76 -3.02
CA VAL A 74 -8.93 10.44 -2.85
C VAL A 74 -8.71 9.92 -1.44
N LYS A 75 -7.49 10.01 -0.93
CA LYS A 75 -7.17 9.52 0.42
C LYS A 75 -7.80 10.40 1.50
N LEU A 76 -7.87 11.71 1.32
CA LEU A 76 -8.58 12.63 2.22
C LEU A 76 -10.07 12.28 2.32
N GLU A 77 -10.74 12.08 1.18
CA GLU A 77 -12.17 11.72 1.16
C GLU A 77 -12.41 10.34 1.78
N MET A 78 -11.52 9.38 1.56
CA MET A 78 -11.63 8.07 2.22
C MET A 78 -11.43 8.17 3.74
N ILE A 79 -10.47 8.99 4.22
CA ILE A 79 -10.27 9.22 5.67
C ILE A 79 -11.49 9.92 6.26
N LYS A 80 -12.07 10.90 5.56
CA LYS A 80 -13.30 11.58 5.98
C LYS A 80 -14.47 10.61 6.09
N TRP A 81 -14.59 9.64 5.18
CA TRP A 81 -15.67 8.67 5.16
C TRP A 81 -15.49 7.55 6.19
N TRP A 82 -14.31 6.90 6.22
CA TRP A 82 -14.05 5.71 7.06
C TRP A 82 -13.29 5.99 8.35
N GLY A 83 -12.82 7.23 8.55
CA GLY A 83 -12.02 7.61 9.69
C GLY A 83 -10.52 7.31 9.52
N GLU A 84 -9.77 7.56 10.59
CA GLU A 84 -8.31 7.43 10.62
C GLU A 84 -7.82 5.97 10.77
N ILE A 85 -8.47 5.04 10.08
CA ILE A 85 -8.17 3.61 10.10
C ILE A 85 -7.40 3.15 8.85
N ILE A 86 -7.04 4.09 7.96
CA ILE A 86 -6.40 3.79 6.68
C ILE A 86 -4.88 3.76 6.84
N TRP A 87 -4.28 2.70 6.31
CA TRP A 87 -2.85 2.47 6.25
C TRP A 87 -2.40 2.38 4.80
N GLU A 88 -1.21 2.87 4.54
CA GLU A 88 -0.55 2.74 3.25
C GLU A 88 0.80 2.08 3.44
N TYR A 89 1.19 1.23 2.50
CA TYR A 89 2.56 0.77 2.42
C TYR A 89 3.09 0.88 0.99
N TYR A 90 4.39 1.10 0.88
CA TYR A 90 5.17 0.95 -0.34
C TYR A 90 6.12 -0.22 -0.17
N GLY A 91 6.12 -1.12 -1.13
CA GLY A 91 6.93 -2.33 -1.15
C GLY A 91 6.43 -3.27 -2.24
N ALA A 92 7.18 -4.34 -2.50
CA ALA A 92 6.86 -5.29 -3.55
C ALA A 92 6.93 -6.75 -3.11
N SER A 93 6.56 -7.64 -4.03
CA SER A 93 6.55 -9.10 -3.83
C SER A 93 7.93 -9.66 -3.58
N GLU A 94 8.96 -9.02 -4.09
CA GLU A 94 10.38 -9.31 -3.88
C GLU A 94 10.79 -9.22 -2.41
N GLY A 95 10.06 -8.45 -1.61
CA GLY A 95 10.31 -8.32 -0.18
C GLY A 95 11.58 -7.54 0.17
N ASN A 96 12.14 -6.80 -0.78
CA ASN A 96 13.41 -6.08 -0.66
C ASN A 96 13.34 -4.84 0.25
N GLY A 97 12.16 -4.46 0.70
CA GLY A 97 11.95 -3.35 1.62
C GLY A 97 10.47 -3.03 1.80
N LEU A 98 10.19 -2.26 2.82
CA LEU A 98 8.81 -1.86 3.14
C LEU A 98 8.80 -0.53 3.87
N THR A 99 8.02 0.43 3.38
CA THR A 99 7.62 1.61 4.16
C THR A 99 6.16 1.51 4.55
N VAL A 100 5.76 2.16 5.63
CA VAL A 100 4.39 2.15 6.13
C VAL A 100 4.03 3.50 6.73
N ILE A 101 2.80 3.94 6.50
CA ILE A 101 2.22 5.14 7.11
C ILE A 101 0.76 4.90 7.50
N ASN A 102 0.36 5.42 8.66
CA ASN A 102 -1.03 5.45 9.09
C ASN A 102 -1.69 6.80 8.76
N SER A 103 -3.02 6.89 8.89
CA SER A 103 -3.77 8.11 8.59
C SER A 103 -3.31 9.33 9.39
N LYS A 104 -2.96 9.18 10.68
CA LYS A 104 -2.55 10.31 11.54
C LYS A 104 -1.23 10.93 11.08
N GLU A 105 -0.26 10.10 10.76
CA GLU A 105 1.02 10.53 10.23
C GLU A 105 0.86 11.09 8.82
N TRP A 106 0.04 10.43 7.99
CA TRP A 106 -0.19 10.85 6.62
C TRP A 106 -0.86 12.22 6.51
N LEU A 107 -1.83 12.52 7.38
CA LEU A 107 -2.47 13.86 7.42
C LEU A 107 -1.48 15.00 7.70
N ARG A 108 -0.37 14.71 8.40
CA ARG A 108 0.72 15.67 8.65
C ARG A 108 1.75 15.69 7.50
N HIS A 109 1.84 14.61 6.72
CA HIS A 109 2.82 14.42 5.65
C HIS A 109 2.12 13.88 4.39
N ARG A 110 1.21 14.67 3.83
CA ARG A 110 0.38 14.26 2.69
C ARG A 110 1.24 13.91 1.48
N GLY A 111 0.92 12.80 0.82
CA GLY A 111 1.68 12.25 -0.30
C GLY A 111 2.85 11.36 0.10
N SER A 112 3.19 11.28 1.40
CA SER A 112 4.24 10.38 1.88
C SER A 112 3.77 8.93 1.91
N VAL A 113 4.67 8.01 1.60
CA VAL A 113 4.51 6.55 1.80
C VAL A 113 5.07 6.08 3.15
N GLY A 114 5.51 7.00 4.00
CA GLY A 114 5.93 6.76 5.38
C GLY A 114 7.39 6.42 5.56
N LYS A 115 7.66 5.68 6.65
CA LYS A 115 9.02 5.32 7.09
C LYS A 115 9.28 3.84 6.86
N ALA A 116 10.55 3.50 6.62
CA ALA A 116 10.98 2.11 6.52
C ALA A 116 10.59 1.30 7.77
N LYS A 117 10.02 0.13 7.55
CA LYS A 117 9.75 -0.92 8.54
C LYS A 117 10.59 -2.16 8.27
N ILE A 118 11.01 -2.35 7.02
CA ILE A 118 11.95 -3.39 6.60
C ILE A 118 12.99 -2.70 5.74
N GLY A 119 14.26 -2.89 6.06
CA GLY A 119 15.39 -2.25 5.39
C GLY A 119 15.58 -0.78 5.77
N LYS A 120 16.53 -0.14 5.10
CA LYS A 120 16.75 1.31 5.11
C LYS A 120 16.48 1.87 3.73
N VAL A 121 15.81 3.01 3.65
CA VAL A 121 15.52 3.71 2.39
C VAL A 121 16.66 4.64 2.05
N HIS A 122 17.11 4.59 0.80
CA HIS A 122 18.04 5.51 0.18
C HIS A 122 17.39 6.10 -1.07
N ILE A 123 17.62 7.37 -1.32
CA ILE A 123 17.22 8.04 -2.56
C ILE A 123 18.49 8.26 -3.36
N CYS A 124 18.58 7.67 -4.54
CA CYS A 124 19.78 7.67 -5.35
C CYS A 124 19.57 8.33 -6.72
N GLY A 125 20.62 8.89 -7.26
CA GLY A 125 20.66 9.36 -8.64
C GLY A 125 20.73 8.20 -9.65
N ASP A 126 20.77 8.55 -10.93
CA ASP A 126 20.88 7.58 -12.04
C ASP A 126 22.21 6.80 -12.00
N ASP A 127 23.23 7.36 -11.37
CA ASP A 127 24.53 6.72 -11.11
C ASP A 127 24.52 5.75 -9.92
N GLY A 128 23.40 5.68 -9.19
CA GLY A 128 23.23 4.83 -8.00
C GLY A 128 23.82 5.41 -6.72
N GLU A 129 24.37 6.64 -6.75
CA GLU A 129 24.88 7.33 -5.55
C GLU A 129 23.73 7.96 -4.75
N GLU A 130 23.86 7.96 -3.41
CA GLU A 130 22.86 8.54 -2.53
C GLU A 130 22.81 10.06 -2.64
N LEU A 131 21.62 10.59 -2.88
CA LEU A 131 21.37 12.03 -3.03
C LEU A 131 21.20 12.73 -1.68
N PRO A 132 21.54 14.01 -1.59
CA PRO A 132 21.22 14.84 -0.43
C PRO A 132 19.71 14.88 -0.13
N ARG A 133 19.35 15.15 1.14
CA ARG A 133 17.95 15.29 1.52
C ARG A 133 17.28 16.43 0.77
N GLY A 134 16.08 16.15 0.25
CA GLY A 134 15.26 17.09 -0.51
C GLY A 134 15.38 16.93 -2.01
N GLU A 135 16.31 16.13 -2.49
CA GLU A 135 16.43 15.78 -3.91
C GLU A 135 15.53 14.60 -4.28
N THR A 136 15.12 14.57 -5.55
CA THR A 136 14.29 13.51 -6.12
C THR A 136 15.14 12.50 -6.85
N GLY A 137 14.92 11.21 -6.60
CA GLY A 137 15.67 10.13 -7.24
C GLY A 137 14.97 8.78 -7.11
N LEU A 138 15.68 7.73 -7.48
CA LEU A 138 15.23 6.34 -7.37
C LEU A 138 15.29 5.84 -5.92
N ILE A 139 14.29 5.06 -5.54
CA ILE A 139 14.24 4.46 -4.20
C ILE A 139 15.02 3.15 -4.19
N TYR A 140 16.00 3.07 -3.30
CA TYR A 140 16.73 1.84 -2.99
C TYR A 140 16.53 1.43 -1.53
N PHE A 141 16.69 0.12 -1.28
CA PHE A 141 16.67 -0.44 0.07
C PHE A 141 17.96 -1.17 0.38
N SER A 142 18.55 -0.90 1.54
CA SER A 142 19.62 -1.70 2.17
C SER A 142 19.11 -2.41 3.42
N ASP A 143 19.93 -3.26 4.02
CA ASP A 143 19.63 -4.00 5.26
C ASP A 143 18.28 -4.73 5.20
N SER A 144 17.97 -5.31 4.06
CA SER A 144 16.70 -5.97 3.74
C SER A 144 16.92 -7.39 3.23
N PRO A 145 15.87 -8.24 3.23
CA PRO A 145 15.96 -9.58 2.65
C PRO A 145 16.47 -9.54 1.22
N LYS A 146 17.40 -10.46 0.91
CA LYS A 146 17.86 -10.64 -0.47
C LYS A 146 16.85 -11.44 -1.27
N PHE A 147 16.69 -11.11 -2.53
CA PHE A 147 15.86 -11.83 -3.48
C PHE A 147 16.62 -12.08 -4.77
N GLU A 148 16.15 -13.02 -5.56
CA GLU A 148 16.67 -13.31 -6.90
C GLU A 148 15.49 -13.58 -7.83
N TYR A 149 15.57 -13.11 -9.06
CA TYR A 149 14.58 -13.45 -10.09
C TYR A 149 14.87 -14.87 -10.60
N HIS A 150 13.86 -15.71 -10.62
CA HIS A 150 13.98 -17.11 -11.01
C HIS A 150 14.50 -17.23 -12.45
N ASN A 151 15.61 -17.95 -12.61
CA ASN A 151 16.29 -18.15 -13.91
C ASN A 151 16.67 -16.85 -14.64
N ASP A 152 16.81 -15.73 -13.94
CA ASP A 152 17.17 -14.45 -14.53
C ASP A 152 18.23 -13.72 -13.69
N PRO A 153 19.50 -14.18 -13.76
CA PRO A 153 20.58 -13.55 -13.01
C PRO A 153 20.90 -12.12 -13.50
N GLN A 154 20.62 -11.84 -14.77
CA GLN A 154 20.85 -10.51 -15.33
C GLN A 154 19.88 -9.48 -14.68
N LYS A 155 18.59 -9.77 -14.68
CA LYS A 155 17.58 -8.92 -14.01
C LYS A 155 17.87 -8.80 -12.52
N THR A 156 18.32 -9.86 -11.86
CA THR A 156 18.73 -9.84 -10.45
C THR A 156 19.88 -8.87 -10.23
N LYS A 157 20.87 -8.85 -11.11
CA LYS A 157 22.00 -7.90 -11.05
C LYS A 157 21.55 -6.46 -11.30
N GLU A 158 20.72 -6.23 -12.31
CA GLU A 158 20.20 -4.91 -12.68
C GLU A 158 19.30 -4.29 -11.60
N SER A 159 18.70 -5.11 -10.75
CA SER A 159 17.90 -4.63 -9.61
C SER A 159 18.74 -4.07 -8.45
N ARG A 160 20.07 -3.99 -8.58
CA ARG A 160 20.97 -3.53 -7.50
C ARG A 160 21.98 -2.51 -8.03
N ASN A 161 22.30 -1.54 -7.18
CA ASN A 161 23.40 -0.62 -7.44
C ASN A 161 24.76 -1.21 -7.01
N GLN A 162 25.84 -0.43 -7.14
CA GLN A 162 27.23 -0.81 -6.78
C GLN A 162 27.40 -1.16 -5.30
N TYR A 163 26.53 -0.69 -4.42
CA TYR A 163 26.52 -1.01 -2.98
C TYR A 163 25.72 -2.28 -2.66
N GLY A 164 25.09 -2.92 -3.66
CA GLY A 164 24.20 -4.06 -3.49
C GLY A 164 22.83 -3.67 -2.91
N TRP A 165 22.49 -2.40 -2.84
CA TRP A 165 21.15 -1.94 -2.48
C TRP A 165 20.18 -2.25 -3.60
N SER A 166 18.99 -2.69 -3.27
CA SER A 166 18.00 -3.13 -4.27
C SER A 166 16.92 -2.10 -4.51
N THR A 167 16.55 -1.97 -5.78
CA THR A 167 15.41 -1.15 -6.22
C THR A 167 14.36 -2.00 -6.91
N LEU A 168 13.19 -1.43 -7.09
CA LEU A 168 12.06 -2.00 -7.84
C LEU A 168 11.72 -1.18 -9.09
N GLY A 169 12.56 -0.18 -9.41
CA GLY A 169 12.35 0.82 -10.46
C GLY A 169 11.82 2.12 -9.94
#